data_5ce618b2f69006698347644bcef92c1a
#
_entry.id   5ce618b2f69006698347644bcef92c1a
#
_cell.length_a   1.000
_cell.length_b   1.000
_cell.length_c   1.000
_cell.angle_alpha   90.00
_cell.angle_beta   90.00
_cell.angle_gamma   90.00
#
_symmetry.space_group_name_H-M   'P 1'
#
loop_
_entity.id
_entity.type
_entity.pdbx_description
1 polymer ?
#
loop_
_entity_poly.entity_id
_entity_poly.type
_entity_poly.pdbx_seq_one_letter_code
_entity_poly.pdbx_strand_id
1 'polypeptide(L)'
;MVLGETASRTVVAATESDAKPQGLRVGMLTAPFGEKPLVEVLDFAREAGIRCLEVVADPGSKHIDPVTFDAAKADDVKRMLIERRLEISGLASFSNACEPGGSEAFQRHARRMVDAAVLLGVPTLCMQTGMPLPNMGRIEQIRQIVAKVYAPITAYAKEKGIRIAIENWHETCLQGIDTFECLLETIPDDHFGLNYDPSHLVHQECNYLLPVRLFGPRIFHTHAKDTLVDAEARAHVGIYGRGWWRYVIPGAGSIHWGEYINHLRTAGYKGVLSIEHEDSALGREQGFILAARHLAQFC
;
A
#
# COMPACT_ATOMS: atom_id res chain seq x y z
N MET A 1 30.79 71.82 13.06
CA MET A 1 29.37 71.57 13.25
C MET A 1 28.98 70.59 12.11
N VAL A 2 29.11 69.29 12.37
CA VAL A 2 28.85 68.25 11.38
C VAL A 2 27.72 67.37 11.95
N LEU A 3 26.59 67.43 11.31
CA LEU A 3 25.43 66.61 11.63
C LEU A 3 25.61 65.20 10.96
N GLY A 4 25.64 64.18 11.79
CA GLY A 4 25.68 62.80 11.34
C GLY A 4 24.26 62.34 11.07
N GLU A 5 24.04 61.80 9.87
CA GLU A 5 22.85 61.05 9.49
C GLU A 5 23.03 59.58 9.93
N THR A 6 22.13 59.14 10.80
CA THR A 6 22.01 57.73 11.17
C THR A 6 21.04 57.05 10.19
N ALA A 7 21.60 56.24 9.30
CA ALA A 7 20.81 55.35 8.43
C ALA A 7 20.24 54.18 9.23
N SER A 8 18.94 54.16 9.38
CA SER A 8 18.19 53.03 9.95
C SER A 8 18.16 51.88 8.94
N ARG A 9 18.85 50.79 9.25
CA ARG A 9 18.74 49.52 8.50
C ARG A 9 17.49 48.77 8.98
N THR A 10 16.46 48.79 8.16
CA THR A 10 15.30 47.92 8.33
C THR A 10 15.72 46.51 7.99
N VAL A 11 15.83 45.66 9.01
CA VAL A 11 16.01 44.20 8.83
C VAL A 11 14.66 43.64 8.43
N VAL A 12 14.52 43.27 7.15
CA VAL A 12 13.39 42.47 6.66
C VAL A 12 13.62 41.05 7.17
N ALA A 13 12.86 40.63 8.16
CA ALA A 13 12.81 39.28 8.60
C ALA A 13 12.17 38.43 7.47
N ALA A 14 12.99 37.62 6.82
CA ALA A 14 12.49 36.57 5.95
C ALA A 14 11.75 35.53 6.81
N THR A 15 10.44 35.46 6.63
CA THR A 15 9.65 34.34 7.15
C THR A 15 9.99 33.13 6.30
N GLU A 16 11.02 32.37 6.69
CA GLU A 16 11.19 31.02 6.22
C GLU A 16 9.96 30.21 6.68
N SER A 17 9.15 29.77 5.72
CA SER A 17 8.14 28.79 5.98
C SER A 17 8.87 27.46 6.28
N ASP A 18 9.00 27.12 7.54
CA ASP A 18 9.46 25.80 8.03
C ASP A 18 8.43 24.71 7.67
N ALA A 19 8.13 24.54 6.38
CA ALA A 19 7.53 23.32 5.89
C ALA A 19 8.65 22.28 5.84
N LYS A 20 8.80 21.50 6.92
CA LYS A 20 9.58 20.25 6.87
C LYS A 20 9.16 19.50 5.59
N PRO A 21 10.11 18.98 4.81
CA PRO A 21 9.76 18.11 3.68
C PRO A 21 8.79 17.05 4.22
N GLN A 22 7.61 16.96 3.62
CA GLN A 22 6.62 15.97 4.05
C GLN A 22 7.26 14.59 3.90
N GLY A 23 7.68 14.00 5.02
CA GLY A 23 8.27 12.65 5.09
C GLY A 23 7.25 11.60 4.66
N LEU A 24 7.69 10.38 4.46
CA LEU A 24 6.76 9.26 4.30
C LEU A 24 5.90 9.13 5.56
N ARG A 25 4.66 8.72 5.40
CA ARG A 25 3.71 8.59 6.50
C ARG A 25 3.52 7.13 6.85
N VAL A 26 3.35 6.84 8.12
CA VAL A 26 2.98 5.50 8.59
C VAL A 26 1.47 5.35 8.55
N GLY A 27 1.01 4.25 7.98
CA GLY A 27 -0.40 3.87 7.89
C GLY A 27 -0.63 2.43 8.33
N MET A 28 -1.86 1.97 8.17
CA MET A 28 -2.24 0.57 8.46
C MET A 28 -3.29 0.06 7.49
N LEU A 29 -3.18 -1.20 7.11
CA LEU A 29 -4.22 -1.95 6.43
C LEU A 29 -5.27 -2.42 7.44
N THR A 30 -6.55 -2.23 7.11
CA THR A 30 -7.64 -2.58 8.03
C THR A 30 -8.10 -4.04 7.95
N ALA A 31 -7.55 -4.84 7.04
CA ALA A 31 -7.94 -6.25 6.85
C ALA A 31 -7.91 -7.10 8.12
N PRO A 32 -6.88 -6.99 9.01
CA PRO A 32 -6.86 -7.75 10.25
C PRO A 32 -8.01 -7.45 11.21
N PHE A 33 -8.76 -6.37 10.99
CA PHE A 33 -9.91 -5.95 11.79
C PHE A 33 -11.25 -6.19 11.07
N GLY A 34 -11.30 -7.04 10.05
CA GLY A 34 -12.50 -7.23 9.21
C GLY A 34 -13.78 -7.62 9.95
N GLU A 35 -13.68 -8.16 11.16
CA GLU A 35 -14.83 -8.46 12.01
C GLU A 35 -15.40 -7.25 12.76
N LYS A 36 -14.64 -6.14 12.87
CA LYS A 36 -15.03 -4.92 13.57
C LYS A 36 -15.70 -3.90 12.63
N PRO A 37 -16.62 -3.07 13.12
CA PRO A 37 -17.08 -1.91 12.36
C PRO A 37 -15.96 -0.92 12.12
N LEU A 38 -16.00 -0.18 10.99
CA LEU A 38 -14.98 0.81 10.63
C LEU A 38 -14.71 1.81 11.75
N VAL A 39 -15.73 2.30 12.44
CA VAL A 39 -15.60 3.30 13.52
C VAL A 39 -14.66 2.83 14.64
N GLU A 40 -14.72 1.56 15.03
CA GLU A 40 -13.82 1.00 16.06
C GLU A 40 -12.36 0.94 15.56
N VAL A 41 -12.17 0.63 14.28
CA VAL A 41 -10.83 0.62 13.67
C VAL A 41 -10.24 2.03 13.59
N LEU A 42 -11.07 3.03 13.28
CA LEU A 42 -10.66 4.43 13.28
C LEU A 42 -10.30 4.92 14.69
N ASP A 43 -11.06 4.52 15.72
CA ASP A 43 -10.74 4.84 17.11
C ASP A 43 -9.41 4.23 17.54
N PHE A 44 -9.18 2.95 17.22
CA PHE A 44 -7.89 2.30 17.47
C PHE A 44 -6.73 3.01 16.73
N ALA A 45 -6.88 3.31 15.44
CA ALA A 45 -5.83 3.99 14.66
C ALA A 45 -5.44 5.34 15.30
N ARG A 46 -6.45 6.14 15.70
CA ARG A 46 -6.25 7.41 16.40
C ARG A 46 -5.45 7.22 17.70
N GLU A 47 -5.84 6.24 18.53
CA GLU A 47 -5.21 5.95 19.81
C GLU A 47 -3.78 5.42 19.65
N ALA A 48 -3.54 4.61 18.63
CA ALA A 48 -2.22 4.12 18.26
C ALA A 48 -1.32 5.19 17.62
N GLY A 49 -1.86 6.38 17.30
CA GLY A 49 -1.12 7.47 16.62
C GLY A 49 -0.92 7.24 15.13
N ILE A 50 -1.60 6.26 14.53
CA ILE A 50 -1.54 5.94 13.09
C ILE A 50 -2.55 6.84 12.36
N ARG A 51 -2.08 7.64 11.40
CA ARG A 51 -2.90 8.68 10.77
C ARG A 51 -3.49 8.30 9.43
N CYS A 52 -2.92 7.33 8.75
CA CYS A 52 -3.32 6.91 7.41
C CYS A 52 -3.87 5.49 7.44
N LEU A 53 -4.96 5.24 6.72
CA LEU A 53 -5.54 3.91 6.62
C LEU A 53 -5.63 3.46 5.17
N GLU A 54 -5.32 2.21 4.93
CA GLU A 54 -5.70 1.47 3.75
C GLU A 54 -6.91 0.62 4.12
N VAL A 55 -8.08 0.98 3.57
CA VAL A 55 -9.37 0.45 4.05
C VAL A 55 -9.89 -0.63 3.12
N VAL A 56 -10.22 -1.79 3.67
CA VAL A 56 -10.86 -2.88 2.91
C VAL A 56 -12.20 -2.44 2.34
N ALA A 57 -12.36 -2.66 1.03
CA ALA A 57 -13.55 -2.32 0.27
C ALA A 57 -14.00 -3.50 -0.59
N ASP A 58 -14.57 -4.51 0.07
CA ASP A 58 -15.11 -5.71 -0.57
C ASP A 58 -16.62 -5.84 -0.34
N PRO A 59 -17.34 -6.57 -1.21
CA PRO A 59 -18.76 -6.83 -1.01
C PRO A 59 -19.07 -7.42 0.36
N GLY A 60 -19.96 -6.78 1.11
CA GLY A 60 -20.34 -7.17 2.47
C GLY A 60 -19.34 -6.81 3.56
N SER A 61 -18.26 -6.06 3.24
CA SER A 61 -17.30 -5.58 4.23
C SER A 61 -17.97 -4.67 5.27
N LYS A 62 -17.58 -4.83 6.54
CA LYS A 62 -17.98 -3.93 7.63
C LYS A 62 -17.25 -2.59 7.61
N HIS A 63 -16.21 -2.46 6.76
CA HIS A 63 -15.48 -1.22 6.58
C HIS A 63 -16.11 -0.39 5.45
N ILE A 64 -15.92 -0.80 4.20
CA ILE A 64 -16.58 -0.19 3.04
C ILE A 64 -17.14 -1.33 2.18
N ASP A 65 -18.46 -1.33 1.99
CA ASP A 65 -19.13 -2.22 1.04
C ASP A 65 -19.45 -1.45 -0.24
N PRO A 66 -18.66 -1.57 -1.31
CA PRO A 66 -18.84 -0.79 -2.53
C PRO A 66 -20.11 -1.16 -3.30
N VAL A 67 -20.81 -2.24 -2.92
CA VAL A 67 -22.10 -2.60 -3.51
C VAL A 67 -23.22 -1.65 -3.06
N THR A 68 -23.15 -1.21 -1.80
CA THR A 68 -24.17 -0.37 -1.18
C THR A 68 -23.67 1.04 -0.82
N PHE A 69 -22.43 1.38 -1.24
CA PHE A 69 -21.80 2.65 -0.90
C PHE A 69 -22.36 3.79 -1.74
N ASP A 70 -22.77 4.87 -1.10
CA ASP A 70 -23.37 6.05 -1.71
C ASP A 70 -22.80 7.34 -1.10
N ALA A 71 -23.27 8.49 -1.58
CA ALA A 71 -22.80 9.80 -1.12
C ALA A 71 -23.07 10.03 0.38
N ALA A 72 -24.21 9.56 0.90
CA ALA A 72 -24.54 9.73 2.31
C ALA A 72 -23.57 8.96 3.22
N LYS A 73 -23.25 7.70 2.86
CA LYS A 73 -22.23 6.90 3.56
C LYS A 73 -20.85 7.50 3.44
N ALA A 74 -20.51 8.07 2.27
CA ALA A 74 -19.24 8.75 2.09
C ALA A 74 -19.12 9.98 3.00
N ASP A 75 -20.17 10.76 3.15
CA ASP A 75 -20.18 11.92 4.05
C ASP A 75 -20.06 11.50 5.51
N ASP A 76 -20.70 10.39 5.91
CA ASP A 76 -20.55 9.83 7.25
C ASP A 76 -19.10 9.38 7.52
N VAL A 77 -18.47 8.67 6.58
CA VAL A 77 -17.06 8.25 6.70
C VAL A 77 -16.14 9.46 6.77
N LYS A 78 -16.33 10.46 5.91
CA LYS A 78 -15.53 11.70 5.93
C LYS A 78 -15.65 12.42 7.28
N ARG A 79 -16.85 12.51 7.84
CA ARG A 79 -17.06 13.12 9.16
C ARG A 79 -16.29 12.36 10.23
N MET A 80 -16.39 11.02 10.27
CA MET A 80 -15.64 10.19 11.22
C MET A 80 -14.11 10.38 11.10
N LEU A 81 -13.59 10.51 9.89
CA LEU A 81 -12.17 10.78 9.62
C LEU A 81 -11.73 12.15 10.13
N ILE A 82 -12.51 13.21 9.83
CA ILE A 82 -12.22 14.59 10.26
C ILE A 82 -12.19 14.68 11.80
N GLU A 83 -13.19 14.11 12.48
CA GLU A 83 -13.27 14.11 13.94
C GLU A 83 -12.05 13.44 14.60
N ARG A 84 -11.44 12.47 13.91
CA ARG A 84 -10.27 11.71 14.40
C ARG A 84 -8.95 12.18 13.84
N ARG A 85 -8.96 13.15 12.92
CA ARG A 85 -7.77 13.64 12.17
C ARG A 85 -7.05 12.49 11.46
N LEU A 86 -7.82 11.63 10.79
CA LEU A 86 -7.37 10.49 10.02
C LEU A 86 -7.63 10.72 8.53
N GLU A 87 -6.92 9.97 7.69
CA GLU A 87 -7.11 9.95 6.24
C GLU A 87 -7.08 8.52 5.70
N ILE A 88 -7.72 8.30 4.55
CA ILE A 88 -7.63 7.05 3.80
C ILE A 88 -6.63 7.24 2.67
N SER A 89 -5.59 6.40 2.64
CA SER A 89 -4.54 6.42 1.60
C SER A 89 -4.86 5.54 0.41
N GLY A 90 -5.64 4.49 0.60
CA GLY A 90 -6.06 3.55 -0.42
C GLY A 90 -7.31 2.77 -0.01
N LEU A 91 -8.04 2.26 -1.00
CA LEU A 91 -9.06 1.23 -0.81
C LEU A 91 -8.50 -0.11 -1.27
N ALA A 92 -8.57 -1.13 -0.43
CA ALA A 92 -8.00 -2.45 -0.68
C ALA A 92 -9.06 -3.51 -1.00
N SER A 93 -8.77 -4.38 -1.96
CA SER A 93 -9.55 -5.60 -2.24
C SER A 93 -8.62 -6.77 -2.54
N PHE A 94 -8.92 -7.90 -1.93
CA PHE A 94 -8.19 -9.16 -2.10
C PHE A 94 -8.90 -10.13 -3.05
N SER A 95 -9.82 -9.61 -3.87
CA SER A 95 -10.56 -10.40 -4.87
C SER A 95 -9.63 -10.96 -5.95
N ASN A 96 -9.88 -12.20 -6.38
CA ASN A 96 -9.10 -12.88 -7.41
C ASN A 96 -9.47 -12.37 -8.82
N ALA A 97 -8.60 -11.58 -9.45
CA ALA A 97 -8.81 -11.07 -10.80
C ALA A 97 -8.83 -12.16 -11.89
N CYS A 98 -8.23 -13.31 -11.59
CA CYS A 98 -8.11 -14.45 -12.53
C CYS A 98 -9.08 -15.61 -12.21
N GLU A 99 -10.14 -15.36 -11.43
CA GLU A 99 -11.16 -16.36 -11.18
C GLU A 99 -11.78 -16.85 -12.48
N PRO A 100 -11.76 -18.16 -12.78
CA PRO A 100 -12.35 -18.70 -14.02
C PRO A 100 -13.83 -18.31 -14.17
N GLY A 101 -14.17 -17.63 -15.26
CA GLY A 101 -15.50 -17.07 -15.49
C GLY A 101 -15.88 -15.86 -14.64
N GLY A 102 -14.98 -15.39 -13.77
CA GLY A 102 -15.22 -14.28 -12.83
C GLY A 102 -14.84 -12.88 -13.32
N SER A 103 -14.21 -12.75 -14.48
CA SER A 103 -13.64 -11.46 -14.96
C SER A 103 -14.65 -10.31 -14.98
N GLU A 104 -15.88 -10.53 -15.44
CA GLU A 104 -16.92 -9.48 -15.46
C GLU A 104 -17.36 -9.08 -14.03
N ALA A 105 -17.48 -10.05 -13.13
CA ALA A 105 -17.84 -9.76 -11.73
C ALA A 105 -16.74 -8.95 -11.05
N PHE A 106 -15.48 -9.33 -11.27
CA PHE A 106 -14.32 -8.59 -10.79
C PHE A 106 -14.28 -7.15 -11.36
N GLN A 107 -14.49 -6.99 -12.66
CA GLN A 107 -14.53 -5.66 -13.29
C GLN A 107 -15.68 -4.80 -12.76
N ARG A 108 -16.87 -5.37 -12.53
CA ARG A 108 -17.97 -4.64 -11.90
C ARG A 108 -17.64 -4.21 -10.47
N HIS A 109 -17.02 -5.10 -9.69
CA HIS A 109 -16.56 -4.78 -8.33
C HIS A 109 -15.52 -3.66 -8.35
N ALA A 110 -14.48 -3.77 -9.16
CA ALA A 110 -13.43 -2.77 -9.28
C ALA A 110 -13.97 -1.39 -9.68
N ARG A 111 -14.94 -1.32 -10.61
CA ARG A 111 -15.60 -0.06 -10.95
C ARG A 111 -16.34 0.56 -9.77
N ARG A 112 -17.06 -0.24 -8.97
CA ARG A 112 -17.71 0.25 -7.74
C ARG A 112 -16.70 0.76 -6.72
N MET A 113 -15.53 0.12 -6.61
CA MET A 113 -14.45 0.63 -5.77
C MET A 113 -13.92 1.98 -6.28
N VAL A 114 -13.78 2.16 -7.61
CA VAL A 114 -13.42 3.46 -8.20
C VAL A 114 -14.45 4.52 -7.81
N ASP A 115 -15.75 4.22 -7.94
CA ASP A 115 -16.82 5.15 -7.58
C ASP A 115 -16.78 5.51 -6.07
N ALA A 116 -16.57 4.53 -5.21
CA ALA A 116 -16.41 4.75 -3.77
C ALA A 116 -15.16 5.59 -3.45
N ALA A 117 -14.05 5.35 -4.14
CA ALA A 117 -12.81 6.13 -4.00
C ALA A 117 -13.02 7.60 -4.41
N VAL A 118 -13.75 7.84 -5.51
CA VAL A 118 -14.12 9.20 -5.94
C VAL A 118 -14.98 9.89 -4.88
N LEU A 119 -16.01 9.22 -4.38
CA LEU A 119 -16.87 9.77 -3.32
C LEU A 119 -16.09 10.12 -2.06
N LEU A 120 -15.09 9.34 -1.70
CA LEU A 120 -14.26 9.56 -0.50
C LEU A 120 -13.10 10.52 -0.73
N GLY A 121 -12.71 10.79 -1.98
CA GLY A 121 -11.49 11.53 -2.32
C GLY A 121 -10.21 10.71 -2.11
N VAL A 122 -10.29 9.38 -2.21
CA VAL A 122 -9.17 8.46 -2.04
C VAL A 122 -8.47 8.26 -3.40
N PRO A 123 -7.14 8.44 -3.50
CA PRO A 123 -6.46 8.49 -4.80
C PRO A 123 -6.10 7.13 -5.40
N THR A 124 -6.16 6.04 -4.61
CA THR A 124 -5.54 4.76 -4.99
C THR A 124 -6.43 3.57 -4.62
N LEU A 125 -6.54 2.61 -5.52
CA LEU A 125 -7.05 1.27 -5.24
C LEU A 125 -5.89 0.30 -5.13
N CYS A 126 -5.83 -0.48 -4.04
CA CYS A 126 -4.86 -1.54 -3.82
C CYS A 126 -5.53 -2.89 -4.14
N MET A 127 -5.02 -3.60 -5.14
CA MET A 127 -5.64 -4.80 -5.68
C MET A 127 -4.58 -5.87 -5.98
N GLN A 128 -4.98 -7.05 -6.46
CA GLN A 128 -4.09 -8.16 -6.78
C GLN A 128 -4.29 -8.66 -8.21
N THR A 129 -3.24 -9.31 -8.78
CA THR A 129 -3.32 -9.91 -10.12
C THR A 129 -4.20 -11.17 -10.16
N GLY A 130 -4.47 -11.76 -9.00
CA GLY A 130 -5.14 -13.06 -8.90
C GLY A 130 -4.20 -14.26 -8.95
N MET A 131 -4.76 -15.43 -8.68
CA MET A 131 -4.03 -16.69 -8.51
C MET A 131 -3.55 -17.26 -9.84
N PRO A 132 -2.40 -17.98 -9.86
CA PRO A 132 -1.94 -18.69 -11.04
C PRO A 132 -2.94 -19.76 -11.48
N LEU A 133 -3.17 -19.84 -12.79
CA LEU A 133 -4.01 -20.89 -13.38
C LEU A 133 -3.20 -22.17 -13.63
N PRO A 134 -3.83 -23.36 -13.51
CA PRO A 134 -3.19 -24.61 -13.88
C PRO A 134 -2.72 -24.58 -15.34
N ASN A 135 -1.53 -25.13 -15.59
CA ASN A 135 -0.95 -25.28 -16.93
C ASN A 135 -0.67 -23.97 -17.71
N MET A 136 -0.62 -22.84 -17.03
CA MET A 136 -0.25 -21.54 -17.62
C MET A 136 0.86 -20.88 -16.79
N GLY A 137 1.94 -20.43 -17.43
CA GLY A 137 2.99 -19.68 -16.76
C GLY A 137 2.52 -18.29 -16.35
N ARG A 138 3.05 -17.73 -15.25
CA ARG A 138 2.65 -16.39 -14.74
C ARG A 138 2.83 -15.27 -15.78
N ILE A 139 3.93 -15.28 -16.51
CA ILE A 139 4.20 -14.31 -17.59
C ILE A 139 3.14 -14.40 -18.68
N GLU A 140 2.79 -15.61 -19.10
CA GLU A 140 1.75 -15.84 -20.09
C GLU A 140 0.38 -15.39 -19.57
N GLN A 141 0.05 -15.71 -18.33
CA GLN A 141 -1.21 -15.31 -17.70
C GLN A 141 -1.32 -13.79 -17.55
N ILE A 142 -0.23 -13.11 -17.21
CA ILE A 142 -0.20 -11.64 -17.18
C ILE A 142 -0.56 -11.07 -18.54
N ARG A 143 0.09 -11.53 -19.61
CA ARG A 143 -0.14 -11.03 -20.97
C ARG A 143 -1.52 -11.37 -21.53
N GLN A 144 -2.01 -12.56 -21.29
CA GLN A 144 -3.24 -13.06 -21.92
C GLN A 144 -4.52 -12.81 -21.12
N ILE A 145 -4.44 -12.76 -19.79
CA ILE A 145 -5.59 -12.65 -18.90
C ILE A 145 -5.57 -11.39 -18.07
N VAL A 146 -4.54 -11.19 -17.21
CA VAL A 146 -4.50 -10.06 -16.28
C VAL A 146 -4.63 -8.74 -17.02
N ALA A 147 -3.88 -8.56 -18.12
CA ALA A 147 -3.94 -7.34 -18.92
C ALA A 147 -5.35 -7.06 -19.47
N LYS A 148 -6.05 -8.09 -19.97
CA LYS A 148 -7.41 -7.95 -20.49
C LYS A 148 -8.44 -7.63 -19.40
N VAL A 149 -8.26 -8.20 -18.21
CA VAL A 149 -9.13 -7.93 -17.07
C VAL A 149 -8.95 -6.50 -16.59
N TYR A 150 -7.71 -6.02 -16.48
CA TYR A 150 -7.41 -4.70 -15.95
C TYR A 150 -7.54 -3.56 -16.95
N ALA A 151 -7.42 -3.78 -18.26
CA ALA A 151 -7.51 -2.72 -19.26
C ALA A 151 -8.77 -1.84 -19.13
N PRO A 152 -10.00 -2.37 -19.05
CA PRO A 152 -11.20 -1.55 -18.92
C PRO A 152 -11.35 -0.91 -17.53
N ILE A 153 -10.72 -1.50 -16.49
CA ILE A 153 -10.70 -0.95 -15.14
C ILE A 153 -9.75 0.24 -15.08
N THR A 154 -8.55 0.08 -15.65
CA THR A 154 -7.54 1.14 -15.71
C THR A 154 -8.05 2.35 -16.49
N ALA A 155 -8.68 2.13 -17.63
CA ALA A 155 -9.28 3.21 -18.42
C ALA A 155 -10.34 3.99 -17.62
N TYR A 156 -11.21 3.28 -16.90
CA TYR A 156 -12.23 3.90 -16.06
C TYR A 156 -11.63 4.64 -14.85
N ALA A 157 -10.67 4.04 -14.17
CA ALA A 157 -9.98 4.66 -13.05
C ALA A 157 -9.24 5.95 -13.48
N LYS A 158 -8.56 5.91 -14.63
CA LYS A 158 -7.89 7.07 -15.21
C LYS A 158 -8.85 8.22 -15.50
N GLU A 159 -10.01 7.93 -16.12
CA GLU A 159 -11.07 8.92 -16.35
C GLU A 159 -11.50 9.63 -15.06
N LYS A 160 -11.50 8.91 -13.95
CA LYS A 160 -11.87 9.40 -12.61
C LYS A 160 -10.69 9.96 -11.80
N GLY A 161 -9.46 9.95 -12.34
CA GLY A 161 -8.26 10.40 -11.64
C GLY A 161 -7.79 9.46 -10.51
N ILE A 162 -8.22 8.20 -10.55
CA ILE A 162 -7.84 7.16 -9.57
C ILE A 162 -6.70 6.32 -10.14
N ARG A 163 -5.76 5.93 -9.28
CA ARG A 163 -4.66 5.01 -9.63
C ARG A 163 -4.96 3.59 -9.14
N ILE A 164 -4.51 2.61 -9.89
CA ILE A 164 -4.59 1.19 -9.52
C ILE A 164 -3.19 0.73 -9.12
N ALA A 165 -3.04 0.23 -7.91
CA ALA A 165 -1.82 -0.26 -7.31
C ALA A 165 -1.94 -1.77 -7.07
N ILE A 166 -1.12 -2.57 -7.76
CA ILE A 166 -1.16 -4.04 -7.65
C ILE A 166 -0.13 -4.53 -6.65
N GLU A 167 -0.60 -5.30 -5.68
CA GLU A 167 0.26 -5.95 -4.70
C GLU A 167 1.02 -7.13 -5.29
N ASN A 168 2.29 -7.25 -4.93
CA ASN A 168 3.18 -8.35 -5.31
C ASN A 168 3.14 -9.49 -4.28
N TRP A 169 1.97 -10.08 -4.03
CA TRP A 169 1.90 -11.27 -3.20
C TRP A 169 2.47 -12.48 -3.96
N HIS A 170 3.44 -13.18 -3.36
CA HIS A 170 4.23 -14.24 -4.00
C HIS A 170 3.41 -15.44 -4.52
N GLU A 171 2.21 -15.66 -4.00
CA GLU A 171 1.30 -16.71 -4.48
C GLU A 171 0.52 -16.30 -5.74
N THR A 172 0.40 -15.01 -6.03
CA THR A 172 -0.30 -14.48 -7.21
C THR A 172 0.56 -14.54 -8.48
N CYS A 173 0.04 -14.00 -9.58
CA CYS A 173 0.83 -13.86 -10.81
C CYS A 173 1.98 -12.87 -10.67
N LEU A 174 1.90 -11.91 -9.74
CA LEU A 174 2.95 -10.91 -9.50
C LEU A 174 3.91 -11.38 -8.40
N GLN A 175 4.78 -12.32 -8.74
CA GLN A 175 5.62 -13.04 -7.78
C GLN A 175 7.03 -12.48 -7.67
N GLY A 176 7.74 -12.39 -8.77
CA GLY A 176 9.14 -11.99 -8.86
C GLY A 176 9.34 -10.77 -9.75
N ILE A 177 10.56 -10.25 -9.80
CA ILE A 177 10.88 -8.99 -10.51
C ILE A 177 10.59 -9.09 -12.02
N ASP A 178 10.82 -10.25 -12.63
CA ASP A 178 10.47 -10.54 -14.02
C ASP A 178 8.95 -10.42 -14.30
N THR A 179 8.13 -10.80 -13.34
CA THR A 179 6.67 -10.63 -13.45
C THR A 179 6.25 -9.17 -13.29
N PHE A 180 7.00 -8.35 -12.51
CA PHE A 180 6.78 -6.90 -12.41
C PHE A 180 7.09 -6.22 -13.74
N GLU A 181 8.23 -6.55 -14.36
CA GLU A 181 8.60 -6.07 -15.69
C GLU A 181 7.52 -6.39 -16.70
N CYS A 182 7.13 -7.67 -16.78
CA CYS A 182 6.08 -8.11 -17.70
C CYS A 182 4.75 -7.38 -17.47
N LEU A 183 4.31 -7.22 -16.22
CA LEU A 183 3.04 -6.56 -15.89
C LEU A 183 3.05 -5.09 -16.32
N LEU A 184 4.10 -4.35 -15.99
CA LEU A 184 4.19 -2.92 -16.26
C LEU A 184 4.47 -2.62 -17.73
N GLU A 185 5.14 -3.52 -18.47
CA GLU A 185 5.28 -3.45 -19.92
C GLU A 185 3.98 -3.75 -20.65
N THR A 186 3.20 -4.72 -20.14
CA THR A 186 1.93 -5.12 -20.77
C THR A 186 0.82 -4.12 -20.50
N ILE A 187 0.84 -3.44 -19.33
CA ILE A 187 -0.10 -2.37 -18.96
C ILE A 187 0.73 -1.08 -18.71
N PRO A 188 1.11 -0.36 -19.78
CA PRO A 188 2.01 0.78 -19.66
C PRO A 188 1.35 2.06 -19.16
N ASP A 189 0.04 2.04 -18.88
CA ASP A 189 -0.71 3.21 -18.42
C ASP A 189 -0.16 3.77 -17.10
N ASP A 190 -0.01 5.09 -17.02
CA ASP A 190 0.53 5.82 -15.88
C ASP A 190 -0.39 5.82 -14.63
N HIS A 191 -1.64 5.36 -14.77
CA HIS A 191 -2.57 5.14 -13.65
C HIS A 191 -2.57 3.69 -13.14
N PHE A 192 -1.72 2.82 -13.70
CA PHE A 192 -1.56 1.44 -13.27
C PHE A 192 -0.14 1.21 -12.75
N GLY A 193 0.03 0.69 -11.55
CA GLY A 193 1.32 0.52 -10.91
C GLY A 193 1.30 -0.47 -9.75
N LEU A 194 2.12 -0.25 -8.75
CA LEU A 194 2.39 -1.20 -7.68
C LEU A 194 1.90 -0.68 -6.32
N ASN A 195 1.27 -1.56 -5.55
CA ASN A 195 1.24 -1.54 -4.11
C ASN A 195 2.39 -2.45 -3.66
N TYR A 196 3.57 -1.87 -3.44
CA TYR A 196 4.78 -2.65 -3.31
C TYR A 196 4.99 -3.17 -1.89
N ASP A 197 5.09 -4.50 -1.75
CA ASP A 197 5.43 -5.19 -0.50
C ASP A 197 6.81 -5.85 -0.59
N PRO A 198 7.83 -5.36 0.12
CA PRO A 198 9.16 -5.93 0.09
C PRO A 198 9.24 -7.31 0.75
N SER A 199 8.33 -7.64 1.69
CA SER A 199 8.39 -8.86 2.50
C SER A 199 8.28 -10.13 1.66
N HIS A 200 7.47 -10.09 0.59
CA HIS A 200 7.28 -11.21 -0.32
C HIS A 200 8.52 -11.58 -1.13
N LEU A 201 9.50 -10.68 -1.24
CA LEU A 201 10.75 -10.95 -1.96
C LEU A 201 11.84 -11.53 -1.04
N VAL A 202 11.79 -11.27 0.27
CA VAL A 202 12.81 -11.70 1.24
C VAL A 202 12.95 -13.22 1.28
N HIS A 203 11.85 -13.94 1.49
CA HIS A 203 11.90 -15.41 1.55
C HIS A 203 12.14 -16.09 0.19
N GLN A 204 12.00 -15.34 -0.91
CA GLN A 204 12.37 -15.79 -2.25
C GLN A 204 13.85 -15.51 -2.58
N GLU A 205 14.60 -14.91 -1.64
CA GLU A 205 15.99 -14.46 -1.83
C GLU A 205 16.15 -13.45 -2.98
N CYS A 206 15.08 -12.77 -3.35
CA CYS A 206 15.11 -11.67 -4.31
C CYS A 206 15.55 -10.37 -3.64
N ASN A 207 16.25 -9.51 -4.39
CA ASN A 207 16.64 -8.20 -3.89
C ASN A 207 15.44 -7.26 -3.81
N TYR A 208 14.89 -7.05 -2.61
CA TYR A 208 13.71 -6.21 -2.37
C TYR A 208 13.96 -4.70 -2.59
N LEU A 209 15.20 -4.24 -2.74
CA LEU A 209 15.50 -2.86 -3.10
C LEU A 209 15.50 -2.62 -4.62
N LEU A 210 15.65 -3.68 -5.41
CA LEU A 210 15.74 -3.56 -6.85
C LEU A 210 14.45 -3.05 -7.50
N PRO A 211 13.23 -3.51 -7.13
CA PRO A 211 11.99 -2.96 -7.68
C PRO A 211 11.80 -1.47 -7.43
N VAL A 212 12.25 -0.95 -6.28
CA VAL A 212 12.18 0.49 -5.98
C VAL A 212 13.02 1.29 -6.96
N ARG A 213 14.20 0.78 -7.34
CA ARG A 213 15.08 1.43 -8.32
C ARG A 213 14.56 1.34 -9.75
N LEU A 214 13.97 0.20 -10.13
CA LEU A 214 13.48 -0.04 -11.49
C LEU A 214 12.11 0.61 -11.74
N PHE A 215 11.22 0.56 -10.76
CA PHE A 215 9.81 0.90 -10.94
C PHE A 215 9.32 2.02 -10.00
N GLY A 216 10.22 2.75 -9.35
CA GLY A 216 9.87 3.79 -8.38
C GLY A 216 8.73 4.72 -8.79
N PRO A 217 8.73 5.31 -10.02
CA PRO A 217 7.64 6.15 -10.51
C PRO A 217 6.27 5.44 -10.63
N ARG A 218 6.27 4.12 -10.63
CA ARG A 218 5.06 3.27 -10.71
C ARG A 218 4.67 2.67 -9.35
N ILE A 219 5.37 2.98 -8.27
CA ILE A 219 4.97 2.62 -6.90
C ILE A 219 4.01 3.69 -6.40
N PHE A 220 2.73 3.35 -6.28
CA PHE A 220 1.67 4.27 -5.86
C PHE A 220 1.30 4.11 -4.40
N HIS A 221 1.51 2.93 -3.85
CA HIS A 221 1.29 2.57 -2.46
C HIS A 221 2.33 1.54 -2.02
N THR A 222 2.52 1.33 -0.71
CA THR A 222 3.41 0.29 -0.20
C THR A 222 2.83 -0.38 1.02
N HIS A 223 2.99 -1.70 1.11
CA HIS A 223 2.84 -2.40 2.37
C HIS A 223 4.13 -2.35 3.20
N ALA A 224 3.95 -2.31 4.50
CA ALA A 224 5.01 -2.43 5.48
C ALA A 224 4.77 -3.71 6.31
N LYS A 225 5.28 -4.80 5.78
CA LYS A 225 5.33 -6.14 6.37
C LYS A 225 6.78 -6.62 6.31
N ASP A 226 7.22 -7.38 7.27
CA ASP A 226 8.58 -7.91 7.33
C ASP A 226 8.57 -9.44 7.27
N THR A 227 9.72 -10.03 7.01
CA THR A 227 9.90 -11.48 6.95
C THR A 227 11.08 -11.88 7.81
N LEU A 228 10.82 -12.71 8.81
CA LEU A 228 11.86 -13.36 9.59
C LEU A 228 12.30 -14.64 8.87
N VAL A 229 13.60 -14.77 8.63
CA VAL A 229 14.24 -15.95 8.05
C VAL A 229 15.04 -16.66 9.13
N ASP A 230 14.70 -17.93 9.38
CA ASP A 230 15.50 -18.84 10.21
C ASP A 230 16.52 -19.57 9.32
N ALA A 231 17.76 -19.10 9.36
CA ALA A 231 18.84 -19.64 8.53
C ALA A 231 19.22 -21.08 8.90
N GLU A 232 19.09 -21.48 10.18
CA GLU A 232 19.37 -22.83 10.64
C GLU A 232 18.27 -23.81 10.17
N ALA A 233 17.02 -23.46 10.38
CA ALA A 233 15.89 -24.24 9.84
C ALA A 233 15.99 -24.37 8.33
N ARG A 234 16.30 -23.28 7.59
CA ARG A 234 16.50 -23.32 6.15
C ARG A 234 17.64 -24.25 5.72
N ALA A 235 18.77 -24.22 6.44
CA ALA A 235 19.90 -25.10 6.16
C ALA A 235 19.53 -26.57 6.37
N HIS A 236 18.59 -26.86 7.28
CA HIS A 236 18.13 -28.21 7.59
C HIS A 236 17.12 -28.74 6.56
N VAL A 237 16.09 -27.94 6.19
CA VAL A 237 14.99 -28.39 5.33
C VAL A 237 15.14 -27.98 3.85
N GLY A 238 16.07 -27.09 3.55
CA GLY A 238 16.26 -26.51 2.20
C GLY A 238 15.19 -25.46 1.84
N ILE A 239 15.40 -24.78 0.70
CA ILE A 239 14.51 -23.70 0.24
C ILE A 239 13.10 -24.17 -0.11
N TYR A 240 12.92 -25.45 -0.46
CA TYR A 240 11.62 -26.06 -0.76
C TYR A 240 10.94 -26.62 0.49
N GLY A 241 11.65 -26.71 1.63
CA GLY A 241 11.09 -27.09 2.92
C GLY A 241 10.18 -26.01 3.49
N ARG A 242 9.54 -26.32 4.61
CA ARG A 242 8.62 -25.39 5.27
C ARG A 242 9.13 -25.01 6.66
N GLY A 243 8.61 -23.88 7.19
CA GLY A 243 8.87 -23.45 8.57
C GLY A 243 10.17 -22.70 8.79
N TRP A 244 10.92 -22.38 7.72
CA TRP A 244 12.16 -21.62 7.81
C TRP A 244 11.99 -20.10 7.65
N TRP A 245 10.77 -19.62 7.39
CA TRP A 245 10.41 -18.20 7.37
C TRP A 245 8.96 -18.01 7.83
N ARG A 246 8.66 -16.81 8.28
CA ARG A 246 7.31 -16.36 8.57
C ARG A 246 7.21 -14.85 8.44
N TYR A 247 6.01 -14.34 8.22
CA TYR A 247 5.78 -12.90 8.29
C TYR A 247 5.81 -12.42 9.72
N VAL A 248 6.37 -11.21 9.90
CA VAL A 248 6.49 -10.53 11.17
C VAL A 248 6.19 -9.04 10.98
N ILE A 249 6.05 -8.32 12.09
CA ILE A 249 5.92 -6.87 12.03
C ILE A 249 7.22 -6.20 11.56
N PRO A 250 7.16 -5.01 10.93
CA PRO A 250 8.32 -4.19 10.60
C PRO A 250 9.30 -4.05 11.75
N GLY A 251 10.57 -4.37 11.49
CA GLY A 251 11.67 -4.33 12.45
C GLY A 251 11.90 -5.61 13.24
N ALA A 252 11.06 -6.63 13.09
CA ALA A 252 11.27 -7.95 13.69
C ALA A 252 11.81 -8.99 12.68
N GLY A 253 12.04 -8.59 11.44
CA GLY A 253 12.49 -9.45 10.34
C GLY A 253 13.82 -9.02 9.74
N SER A 254 13.96 -9.30 8.44
CA SER A 254 15.22 -9.14 7.69
C SER A 254 15.27 -7.89 6.82
N ILE A 255 14.23 -7.06 6.80
CA ILE A 255 14.20 -5.84 5.99
C ILE A 255 14.92 -4.70 6.72
N HIS A 256 15.90 -4.09 6.05
CA HIS A 256 16.57 -2.88 6.53
C HIS A 256 15.71 -1.64 6.26
N TRP A 257 14.77 -1.35 7.15
CA TRP A 257 13.74 -0.31 6.95
C TRP A 257 14.30 1.08 6.67
N GLY A 258 15.38 1.48 7.34
CA GLY A 258 16.03 2.76 7.07
C GLY A 258 16.55 2.86 5.63
N GLU A 259 17.18 1.80 5.13
CA GLU A 259 17.69 1.72 3.76
C GLU A 259 16.53 1.70 2.74
N TYR A 260 15.52 0.84 2.97
CA TYR A 260 14.35 0.74 2.10
C TYR A 260 13.60 2.08 1.98
N ILE A 261 13.35 2.75 3.10
CA ILE A 261 12.69 4.06 3.12
C ILE A 261 13.53 5.13 2.40
N ASN A 262 14.86 5.09 2.55
CA ASN A 262 15.75 5.99 1.81
C ASN A 262 15.69 5.76 0.29
N HIS A 263 15.61 4.50 -0.16
CA HIS A 263 15.41 4.16 -1.56
C HIS A 263 14.06 4.66 -2.09
N LEU A 264 12.97 4.51 -1.33
CA LEU A 264 11.65 5.06 -1.69
C LEU A 264 11.70 6.58 -1.86
N ARG A 265 12.33 7.30 -0.93
CA ARG A 265 12.51 8.75 -1.01
C ARG A 265 13.30 9.16 -2.24
N THR A 266 14.40 8.47 -2.51
CA THR A 266 15.26 8.72 -3.70
C THR A 266 14.50 8.48 -5.00
N ALA A 267 13.59 7.50 -5.02
CA ALA A 267 12.71 7.23 -6.15
C ALA A 267 11.54 8.24 -6.27
N GLY A 268 11.44 9.20 -5.36
CA GLY A 268 10.40 10.24 -5.36
C GLY A 268 9.06 9.81 -4.73
N TYR A 269 9.00 8.67 -4.06
CA TYR A 269 7.78 8.22 -3.36
C TYR A 269 7.48 9.16 -2.17
N LYS A 270 6.21 9.58 -2.07
CA LYS A 270 5.70 10.49 -1.02
C LYS A 270 4.45 9.94 -0.32
N GLY A 271 4.20 8.65 -0.50
CA GLY A 271 2.99 7.99 -0.02
C GLY A 271 3.08 7.51 1.42
N VAL A 272 2.43 6.38 1.66
CA VAL A 272 2.23 5.78 2.98
C VAL A 272 2.94 4.43 3.04
N LEU A 273 3.55 4.13 4.18
CA LEU A 273 4.00 2.80 4.57
C LEU A 273 2.83 2.15 5.33
N SER A 274 2.00 1.39 4.65
CA SER A 274 0.80 0.76 5.19
C SER A 274 1.18 -0.53 5.90
N ILE A 275 1.15 -0.54 7.23
CA ILE A 275 1.46 -1.73 8.01
C ILE A 275 0.43 -2.82 7.69
N GLU A 276 0.93 -3.96 7.23
CA GLU A 276 0.18 -5.19 7.10
C GLU A 276 0.64 -6.18 8.17
N HIS A 277 -0.23 -6.45 9.15
CA HIS A 277 0.12 -7.27 10.30
C HIS A 277 -0.37 -8.70 10.13
N GLU A 278 0.60 -9.60 9.88
CA GLU A 278 0.40 -11.06 9.80
C GLU A 278 1.30 -11.84 10.79
N ASP A 279 1.86 -11.16 11.80
CA ASP A 279 2.68 -11.81 12.82
C ASP A 279 1.80 -12.57 13.82
N SER A 280 1.79 -13.90 13.71
CA SER A 280 1.00 -14.76 14.59
C SER A 280 1.54 -14.85 16.03
N ALA A 281 2.75 -14.35 16.27
CA ALA A 281 3.36 -14.36 17.61
C ALA A 281 2.96 -13.15 18.46
N LEU A 282 2.29 -12.15 17.86
CA LEU A 282 1.87 -10.92 18.53
C LEU A 282 0.37 -10.75 18.48
N GLY A 283 -0.20 -10.16 19.53
CA GLY A 283 -1.57 -9.68 19.48
C GLY A 283 -1.73 -8.57 18.42
N ARG A 284 -2.86 -8.57 17.71
CA ARG A 284 -3.12 -7.67 16.59
C ARG A 284 -2.83 -6.20 16.91
N GLU A 285 -3.46 -5.65 17.93
CA GLU A 285 -3.32 -4.23 18.29
C GLU A 285 -1.88 -3.90 18.74
N GLN A 286 -1.25 -4.79 19.50
CA GLN A 286 0.14 -4.64 19.92
C GLN A 286 1.09 -4.63 18.73
N GLY A 287 0.89 -5.51 17.75
CA GLY A 287 1.72 -5.57 16.53
C GLY A 287 1.69 -4.27 15.75
N PHE A 288 0.50 -3.68 15.52
CA PHE A 288 0.38 -2.38 14.85
C PHE A 288 1.10 -1.26 15.60
N ILE A 289 0.96 -1.19 16.93
CA ILE A 289 1.60 -0.16 17.74
C ILE A 289 3.13 -0.27 17.68
N LEU A 290 3.67 -1.49 17.79
CA LEU A 290 5.12 -1.72 17.73
C LEU A 290 5.69 -1.42 16.34
N ALA A 291 5.02 -1.88 15.28
CA ALA A 291 5.39 -1.60 13.89
C ALA A 291 5.38 -0.09 13.59
N ALA A 292 4.34 0.62 14.02
CA ALA A 292 4.24 2.06 13.82
C ALA A 292 5.37 2.83 14.53
N ARG A 293 5.71 2.46 15.77
CA ARG A 293 6.83 3.05 16.51
C ARG A 293 8.18 2.79 15.85
N HIS A 294 8.36 1.60 15.28
CA HIS A 294 9.60 1.28 14.57
C HIS A 294 9.75 2.12 13.30
N LEU A 295 8.72 2.15 12.45
CA LEU A 295 8.75 2.89 11.18
C LEU A 295 8.86 4.41 11.37
N ALA A 296 8.22 4.96 12.41
CA ALA A 296 8.25 6.40 12.69
C ALA A 296 9.67 6.94 12.97
N GLN A 297 10.65 6.08 13.27
CA GLN A 297 12.04 6.49 13.44
C GLN A 297 12.71 6.91 12.12
N PHE A 298 12.14 6.50 10.98
CA PHE A 298 12.71 6.71 9.66
C PHE A 298 11.83 7.64 8.77
N CYS A 299 10.61 8.01 9.18
CA CYS A 299 9.63 8.80 8.42
C CYS A 299 9.72 10.31 8.68
#